data_ab3b5ad1ec0caefeb4ed67a947cb0b11
#
_entry.id   ab3b5ad1ec0caefeb4ed67a947cb0b11
#
_cell.length_a   1.000
_cell.length_b   1.000
_cell.length_c   1.000
_cell.angle_alpha   90.00
_cell.angle_beta   90.00
_cell.angle_gamma   90.00
#
_symmetry.space_group_name_H-M   'P 1'
#
loop_
_entity.id
_entity.type
_entity.pdbx_description
1 polymer ?
#
loop_
_entity_poly.entity_id
_entity_poly.type
_entity_poly.pdbx_seq_one_letter_code
_entity_poly.pdbx_strand_id
1 'polypeptide(L)'
;MKSARRATLDDVARLAGVSLGSASRALSVPGQVKPATLAKVQQAVAQLGYVRNGAAQALASRRTCTVAAIYPTLGNPIFAMSIHSLQQTLWAHGYQLLVASHEYKTEREIDVVRAMVERGVDAVVLVGTDHSEAVYELLHRHGLPYVLIWAQDESRQPHCVGFSYHDAAYRMAQLVVSHGHTRIALCAGVAAGNERVRARVAATSAALASAGLVLRPDWVIEQPFSFEGGREAVRRILRQTQRVSDRPTALICGTDLHAIGAIDECRARGIRVPEDLSVTGFDDIEIAALSNPPLTTVRVPTAEIGVRAARRIVALLEGENLPAALPLSTDIVVRASLQRIGPPR
;
A
#
# COMPACT_ATOMS: atom_id res chain seq x y z
N MET A 1 -11.96 -30.30 -31.63
CA MET A 1 -10.67 -30.53 -30.97
C MET A 1 -10.90 -31.39 -29.73
N LYS A 2 -10.36 -32.63 -29.68
CA LYS A 2 -10.43 -33.46 -28.47
C LYS A 2 -9.63 -32.74 -27.37
N SER A 3 -10.28 -32.40 -26.24
CA SER A 3 -9.63 -31.88 -25.07
C SER A 3 -8.49 -32.84 -24.67
N ALA A 4 -7.25 -32.39 -24.78
CA ALA A 4 -6.12 -33.18 -24.32
C ALA A 4 -6.31 -33.42 -22.81
N ARG A 5 -6.44 -34.66 -22.38
CA ARG A 5 -6.58 -35.05 -20.99
C ARG A 5 -5.35 -34.54 -20.23
N ARG A 6 -5.56 -33.71 -19.19
CA ARG A 6 -4.47 -33.25 -18.33
C ARG A 6 -3.81 -34.45 -17.66
N ALA A 7 -2.47 -34.49 -17.68
CA ALA A 7 -1.71 -35.51 -16.98
C ALA A 7 -2.05 -35.46 -15.47
N THR A 8 -2.15 -36.62 -14.85
CA THR A 8 -2.46 -36.79 -13.44
C THR A 8 -1.21 -37.24 -12.67
N LEU A 9 -1.24 -37.16 -11.34
CA LEU A 9 -0.16 -37.68 -10.50
C LEU A 9 0.01 -39.21 -10.68
N ASP A 10 -1.06 -39.93 -10.98
CA ASP A 10 -1.01 -41.36 -11.29
C ASP A 10 -0.24 -41.63 -12.59
N ASP A 11 -0.43 -40.82 -13.62
CA ASP A 11 0.33 -40.92 -14.87
C ASP A 11 1.83 -40.66 -14.61
N VAL A 12 2.19 -39.71 -13.74
CA VAL A 12 3.58 -39.45 -13.31
C VAL A 12 4.15 -40.68 -12.57
N ALA A 13 3.39 -41.19 -11.60
CA ALA A 13 3.86 -42.37 -10.82
C ALA A 13 4.11 -43.58 -11.71
N ARG A 14 3.20 -43.84 -12.65
CA ARG A 14 3.29 -44.93 -13.62
C ARG A 14 4.53 -44.78 -14.53
N LEU A 15 4.72 -43.58 -15.09
CA LEU A 15 5.87 -43.32 -15.98
C LEU A 15 7.20 -43.38 -15.24
N ALA A 16 7.25 -42.89 -14.00
CA ALA A 16 8.44 -42.94 -13.14
C ALA A 16 8.73 -44.35 -12.56
N GLY A 17 7.81 -45.32 -12.66
CA GLY A 17 7.93 -46.65 -12.11
C GLY A 17 7.95 -46.63 -10.56
N VAL A 18 7.17 -45.79 -9.92
CA VAL A 18 7.07 -45.63 -8.47
C VAL A 18 5.61 -45.67 -8.00
N SER A 19 5.40 -45.89 -6.69
CA SER A 19 4.05 -45.80 -6.14
C SER A 19 3.52 -44.34 -6.16
N LEU A 20 2.21 -44.16 -6.20
CA LEU A 20 1.55 -42.84 -6.14
C LEU A 20 2.01 -42.05 -4.90
N GLY A 21 2.15 -42.73 -3.74
CA GLY A 21 2.66 -42.11 -2.51
C GLY A 21 4.11 -41.67 -2.62
N SER A 22 4.96 -42.41 -3.37
CA SER A 22 6.35 -42.04 -3.62
C SER A 22 6.45 -40.85 -4.58
N ALA A 23 5.63 -40.82 -5.65
CA ALA A 23 5.55 -39.68 -6.55
C ALA A 23 5.05 -38.44 -5.83
N SER A 24 3.99 -38.55 -5.03
CA SER A 24 3.47 -37.44 -4.20
C SER A 24 4.53 -36.89 -3.25
N ARG A 25 5.24 -37.77 -2.53
CA ARG A 25 6.30 -37.41 -1.58
C ARG A 25 7.49 -36.74 -2.28
N ALA A 26 7.92 -37.27 -3.43
CA ALA A 26 8.98 -36.67 -4.22
C ALA A 26 8.69 -35.24 -4.65
N LEU A 27 7.41 -34.91 -4.91
CA LEU A 27 6.98 -33.58 -5.30
C LEU A 27 6.71 -32.67 -4.09
N SER A 28 6.36 -33.23 -2.91
CA SER A 28 6.00 -32.45 -1.72
C SER A 28 7.19 -32.16 -0.82
N VAL A 29 8.03 -33.17 -0.60
CA VAL A 29 9.14 -33.15 0.37
C VAL A 29 10.35 -33.87 -0.27
N PRO A 30 10.96 -33.23 -1.30
CA PRO A 30 12.03 -33.87 -2.09
C PRO A 30 13.21 -34.35 -1.25
N GLY A 31 13.52 -33.68 -0.14
CA GLY A 31 14.59 -34.10 0.80
C GLY A 31 14.32 -35.39 1.55
N GLN A 32 13.08 -35.91 1.55
CA GLN A 32 12.73 -37.19 2.21
C GLN A 32 12.69 -38.38 1.23
N VAL A 33 13.10 -38.17 -0.01
CA VAL A 33 13.07 -39.21 -1.05
C VAL A 33 14.47 -39.47 -1.56
N LYS A 34 14.78 -40.76 -1.87
CA LYS A 34 16.07 -41.11 -2.44
C LYS A 34 16.34 -40.33 -3.73
N PRO A 35 17.58 -39.82 -3.96
CA PRO A 35 17.89 -38.99 -5.16
C PRO A 35 17.52 -39.66 -6.48
N ALA A 36 17.73 -40.99 -6.60
CA ALA A 36 17.33 -41.71 -7.81
C ALA A 36 15.82 -41.73 -8.05
N THR A 37 15.01 -41.81 -7.01
CA THR A 37 13.54 -41.74 -7.11
C THR A 37 13.08 -40.34 -7.48
N LEU A 38 13.70 -39.32 -6.86
CA LEU A 38 13.40 -37.92 -7.19
C LEU A 38 13.65 -37.59 -8.67
N ALA A 39 14.84 -38.04 -9.17
CA ALA A 39 15.21 -37.81 -10.58
C ALA A 39 14.22 -38.48 -11.54
N LYS A 40 13.77 -39.72 -11.28
CA LYS A 40 12.76 -40.42 -12.12
C LYS A 40 11.40 -39.64 -12.13
N VAL A 41 10.97 -39.19 -10.96
CA VAL A 41 9.69 -38.43 -10.86
C VAL A 41 9.81 -37.08 -11.57
N GLN A 42 10.92 -36.37 -11.42
CA GLN A 42 11.15 -35.09 -12.11
C GLN A 42 11.19 -35.25 -13.63
N GLN A 43 11.83 -36.31 -14.12
CA GLN A 43 11.86 -36.65 -15.54
C GLN A 43 10.45 -36.96 -16.07
N ALA A 44 9.67 -37.76 -15.34
CA ALA A 44 8.28 -38.06 -15.72
C ALA A 44 7.38 -36.80 -15.74
N VAL A 45 7.55 -35.92 -14.76
CA VAL A 45 6.86 -34.61 -14.70
C VAL A 45 7.18 -33.78 -15.95
N ALA A 46 8.45 -33.65 -16.31
CA ALA A 46 8.88 -32.89 -17.48
C ALA A 46 8.34 -33.49 -18.79
N GLN A 47 8.38 -34.82 -18.95
CA GLN A 47 7.88 -35.51 -20.14
C GLN A 47 6.37 -35.38 -20.32
N LEU A 48 5.61 -35.45 -19.24
CA LEU A 48 4.14 -35.35 -19.26
C LEU A 48 3.62 -33.92 -19.26
N GLY A 49 4.48 -32.92 -19.05
CA GLY A 49 4.05 -31.56 -18.80
C GLY A 49 3.11 -31.49 -17.58
N TYR A 50 3.33 -32.36 -16.58
CA TYR A 50 2.46 -32.42 -15.42
C TYR A 50 2.59 -31.17 -14.57
N VAL A 51 1.48 -30.49 -14.37
CA VAL A 51 1.37 -29.38 -13.41
C VAL A 51 0.57 -29.88 -12.21
N ARG A 52 1.18 -29.73 -11.04
CA ARG A 52 0.58 -30.18 -9.78
C ARG A 52 -0.77 -29.51 -9.56
N ASN A 53 -1.77 -30.27 -9.15
CA ASN A 53 -3.05 -29.73 -8.76
C ASN A 53 -2.95 -29.12 -7.36
N GLY A 54 -2.93 -27.78 -7.30
CA GLY A 54 -2.85 -27.03 -6.05
C GLY A 54 -4.02 -27.30 -5.09
N ALA A 55 -5.25 -27.54 -5.62
CA ALA A 55 -6.40 -27.87 -4.80
C ALA A 55 -6.22 -29.24 -4.10
N ALA A 56 -5.71 -30.24 -4.81
CA ALA A 56 -5.41 -31.55 -4.23
C ALA A 56 -4.30 -31.46 -3.18
N GLN A 57 -3.31 -30.60 -3.41
CA GLN A 57 -2.25 -30.34 -2.43
C GLN A 57 -2.81 -29.64 -1.20
N ALA A 58 -3.61 -28.59 -1.37
CA ALA A 58 -4.24 -27.85 -0.29
C ALA A 58 -5.11 -28.77 0.60
N LEU A 59 -5.87 -29.68 -0.01
CA LEU A 59 -6.65 -30.69 0.74
C LEU A 59 -5.76 -31.60 1.59
N ALA A 60 -4.61 -32.01 1.06
CA ALA A 60 -3.70 -32.91 1.76
C ALA A 60 -2.88 -32.22 2.86
N SER A 61 -2.43 -30.98 2.63
CA SER A 61 -1.57 -30.22 3.55
C SER A 61 -2.37 -29.27 4.46
N ARG A 62 -3.63 -29.02 4.17
CA ARG A 62 -4.49 -27.97 4.76
C ARG A 62 -3.91 -26.56 4.59
N ARG A 63 -3.02 -26.36 3.60
CA ARG A 63 -2.42 -25.06 3.26
C ARG A 63 -2.38 -24.89 1.74
N THR A 64 -2.76 -23.70 1.30
CA THR A 64 -2.70 -23.31 -0.13
C THR A 64 -1.38 -22.68 -0.51
N CYS A 65 -0.56 -22.31 0.47
CA CYS A 65 0.63 -21.48 0.33
C CYS A 65 0.30 -20.16 -0.40
N THR A 66 -0.85 -19.56 -0.10
CA THR A 66 -1.33 -18.34 -0.72
C THR A 66 -1.70 -17.32 0.35
N VAL A 67 -1.17 -16.10 0.20
CA VAL A 67 -1.49 -14.94 1.05
C VAL A 67 -2.29 -13.96 0.21
N ALA A 68 -3.41 -13.45 0.73
CA ALA A 68 -4.15 -12.37 0.11
C ALA A 68 -3.62 -11.02 0.58
N ALA A 69 -3.55 -10.03 -0.32
CA ALA A 69 -3.37 -8.63 0.04
C ALA A 69 -4.47 -7.79 -0.57
N ILE A 70 -5.19 -7.05 0.27
CA ILE A 70 -6.33 -6.25 -0.12
C ILE A 70 -5.98 -4.78 0.03
N TYR A 71 -5.96 -4.08 -1.10
CA TYR A 71 -5.59 -2.67 -1.19
C TYR A 71 -6.84 -1.80 -1.42
N PRO A 72 -6.79 -0.53 -1.02
CA PRO A 72 -7.88 0.41 -1.34
C PRO A 72 -8.07 0.59 -2.84
N THR A 73 -6.99 0.57 -3.60
CA THR A 73 -6.98 0.61 -5.08
C THR A 73 -5.65 0.08 -5.61
N LEU A 74 -5.65 -0.43 -6.83
CA LEU A 74 -4.43 -0.78 -7.56
C LEU A 74 -3.98 0.34 -8.51
N GLY A 75 -4.80 1.38 -8.68
CA GLY A 75 -4.49 2.51 -9.56
C GLY A 75 -3.54 3.55 -8.96
N ASN A 76 -3.24 3.52 -7.66
CA ASN A 76 -2.31 4.44 -7.04
C ASN A 76 -0.88 3.87 -7.05
N PRO A 77 0.10 4.53 -7.74
CA PRO A 77 1.48 4.05 -7.87
C PRO A 77 2.19 3.79 -6.54
N ILE A 78 1.79 4.47 -5.46
CA ILE A 78 2.41 4.32 -4.14
C ILE A 78 2.37 2.87 -3.63
N PHE A 79 1.37 2.10 -4.01
CA PHE A 79 1.23 0.72 -3.56
C PHE A 79 2.09 -0.27 -4.36
N ALA A 80 2.50 0.07 -5.58
CA ALA A 80 3.18 -0.85 -6.49
C ALA A 80 4.46 -1.44 -5.89
N MET A 81 5.32 -0.60 -5.28
CA MET A 81 6.58 -1.05 -4.69
C MET A 81 6.35 -1.92 -3.44
N SER A 82 5.35 -1.61 -2.62
CA SER A 82 5.02 -2.45 -1.46
C SER A 82 4.44 -3.81 -1.89
N ILE A 83 3.60 -3.84 -2.92
CA ILE A 83 3.09 -5.09 -3.51
C ILE A 83 4.25 -5.93 -4.04
N HIS A 84 5.15 -5.32 -4.82
CA HIS A 84 6.32 -5.99 -5.36
C HIS A 84 7.20 -6.61 -4.27
N SER A 85 7.56 -5.82 -3.27
CA SER A 85 8.42 -6.27 -2.17
C SER A 85 7.76 -7.34 -1.29
N LEU A 86 6.44 -7.21 -1.05
CA LEU A 86 5.63 -8.22 -0.38
C LEU A 86 5.65 -9.55 -1.15
N GLN A 87 5.39 -9.49 -2.47
CA GLN A 87 5.39 -10.67 -3.34
C GLN A 87 6.75 -11.36 -3.38
N GLN A 88 7.84 -10.60 -3.60
CA GLN A 88 9.19 -11.17 -3.67
C GLN A 88 9.58 -11.87 -2.36
N THR A 89 9.27 -11.23 -1.22
CA THR A 89 9.59 -11.81 0.09
C THR A 89 8.74 -13.06 0.37
N LEU A 90 7.43 -13.02 0.10
CA LEU A 90 6.55 -14.19 0.23
C LEU A 90 7.00 -15.34 -0.67
N TRP A 91 7.38 -15.04 -1.90
CA TRP A 91 7.86 -16.05 -2.86
C TRP A 91 9.12 -16.75 -2.38
N ALA A 92 10.07 -16.02 -1.79
CA ALA A 92 11.27 -16.60 -1.19
C ALA A 92 10.96 -17.61 -0.06
N HIS A 93 9.76 -17.49 0.57
CA HIS A 93 9.28 -18.40 1.62
C HIS A 93 8.25 -19.42 1.09
N GLY A 94 8.09 -19.55 -0.23
CA GLY A 94 7.19 -20.54 -0.84
C GLY A 94 5.71 -20.14 -0.89
N TYR A 95 5.37 -18.89 -0.61
CA TYR A 95 3.99 -18.38 -0.67
C TYR A 95 3.74 -17.59 -1.96
N GLN A 96 2.54 -17.72 -2.51
CA GLN A 96 2.04 -16.90 -3.60
C GLN A 96 1.23 -15.73 -3.05
N LEU A 97 1.28 -14.58 -3.74
CA LEU A 97 0.48 -13.40 -3.40
C LEU A 97 -0.74 -13.32 -4.31
N LEU A 98 -1.93 -13.22 -3.72
CA LEU A 98 -3.18 -12.90 -4.40
C LEU A 98 -3.58 -11.47 -4.05
N VAL A 99 -3.67 -10.58 -5.04
CA VAL A 99 -3.97 -9.16 -4.81
C VAL A 99 -5.39 -8.84 -5.23
N ALA A 100 -6.10 -8.07 -4.41
CA ALA A 100 -7.43 -7.55 -4.71
C ALA A 100 -7.56 -6.09 -4.23
N SER A 101 -8.61 -5.40 -4.67
CA SER A 101 -8.95 -4.05 -4.22
C SER A 101 -10.45 -3.88 -4.01
N HIS A 102 -10.80 -2.94 -3.13
CA HIS A 102 -12.20 -2.54 -2.88
C HIS A 102 -12.53 -1.14 -3.41
N GLU A 103 -11.58 -0.49 -4.09
CA GLU A 103 -11.72 0.82 -4.75
C GLU A 103 -12.28 1.91 -3.82
N TYR A 104 -11.72 2.00 -2.59
CA TYR A 104 -12.16 2.92 -1.52
C TYR A 104 -13.63 2.78 -1.14
N LYS A 105 -14.28 1.65 -1.48
CA LYS A 105 -15.65 1.34 -1.11
C LYS A 105 -15.65 0.38 0.08
N THR A 106 -15.72 0.93 1.28
CA THR A 106 -15.63 0.17 2.53
C THR A 106 -16.72 -0.89 2.64
N GLU A 107 -17.90 -0.64 2.05
CA GLU A 107 -19.00 -1.61 1.96
C GLU A 107 -18.67 -2.86 1.11
N ARG A 108 -17.70 -2.75 0.20
CA ARG A 108 -17.25 -3.89 -0.63
C ARG A 108 -16.13 -4.68 -0.01
N GLU A 109 -15.45 -4.15 0.99
CA GLU A 109 -14.27 -4.78 1.56
C GLU A 109 -14.59 -6.16 2.13
N ILE A 110 -15.69 -6.30 2.87
CA ILE A 110 -16.10 -7.59 3.45
C ILE A 110 -16.33 -8.67 2.37
N ASP A 111 -16.88 -8.30 1.22
CA ASP A 111 -17.12 -9.24 0.13
C ASP A 111 -15.81 -9.65 -0.55
N VAL A 112 -14.87 -8.70 -0.68
CA VAL A 112 -13.53 -8.99 -1.20
C VAL A 112 -12.77 -9.92 -0.25
N VAL A 113 -12.80 -9.64 1.07
CA VAL A 113 -12.19 -10.52 2.08
C VAL A 113 -12.82 -11.90 2.04
N ARG A 114 -14.16 -12.00 2.02
CA ARG A 114 -14.88 -13.27 1.93
C ARG A 114 -14.46 -14.08 0.70
N ALA A 115 -14.36 -13.43 -0.46
CA ALA A 115 -13.92 -14.09 -1.67
C ALA A 115 -12.48 -14.63 -1.58
N MET A 116 -11.60 -14.01 -0.78
CA MET A 116 -10.25 -14.54 -0.50
C MET A 116 -10.31 -15.74 0.45
N VAL A 117 -11.14 -15.65 1.50
CA VAL A 117 -11.37 -16.77 2.44
C VAL A 117 -11.92 -18.00 1.70
N GLU A 118 -12.89 -17.82 0.81
CA GLU A 118 -13.47 -18.90 -0.02
C GLU A 118 -12.43 -19.57 -0.94
N ARG A 119 -11.40 -18.83 -1.36
CA ARG A 119 -10.27 -19.37 -2.13
C ARG A 119 -9.24 -20.11 -1.26
N GLY A 120 -9.45 -20.12 0.05
CA GLY A 120 -8.62 -20.84 1.00
C GLY A 120 -7.26 -20.19 1.22
N VAL A 121 -7.16 -18.86 1.20
CA VAL A 121 -5.89 -18.19 1.54
C VAL A 121 -5.47 -18.51 2.97
N ASP A 122 -4.17 -18.60 3.22
CA ASP A 122 -3.61 -18.95 4.53
C ASP A 122 -3.48 -17.73 5.45
N ALA A 123 -3.41 -16.52 4.89
CA ALA A 123 -3.30 -15.26 5.64
C ALA A 123 -3.77 -14.06 4.80
N VAL A 124 -4.01 -12.93 5.47
CA VAL A 124 -4.51 -11.71 4.82
C VAL A 124 -3.65 -10.50 5.22
N VAL A 125 -3.35 -9.65 4.25
CA VAL A 125 -2.75 -8.32 4.44
C VAL A 125 -3.78 -7.27 4.07
N LEU A 126 -4.04 -6.32 4.97
CA LEU A 126 -4.98 -5.22 4.80
C LEU A 126 -4.27 -3.88 4.90
N VAL A 127 -4.80 -2.84 4.24
CA VAL A 127 -4.20 -1.49 4.22
C VAL A 127 -4.94 -0.54 5.14
N GLY A 128 -4.28 -0.06 6.20
CA GLY A 128 -4.84 0.85 7.18
C GLY A 128 -5.47 0.14 8.37
N THR A 129 -6.27 0.88 9.14
CA THR A 129 -6.96 0.39 10.34
C THR A 129 -8.48 0.57 10.28
N ASP A 130 -8.98 1.34 9.32
CA ASP A 130 -10.40 1.64 9.13
C ASP A 130 -11.14 0.47 8.45
N HIS A 131 -11.19 -0.68 9.10
CA HIS A 131 -11.93 -1.85 8.65
C HIS A 131 -13.18 -2.06 9.50
N SER A 132 -14.25 -2.58 8.91
CA SER A 132 -15.44 -2.92 9.66
C SER A 132 -15.17 -4.08 10.64
N GLU A 133 -15.86 -4.10 11.78
CA GLU A 133 -15.74 -5.21 12.75
C GLU A 133 -16.04 -6.56 12.10
N ALA A 134 -16.96 -6.60 11.13
CA ALA A 134 -17.30 -7.80 10.38
C ALA A 134 -16.10 -8.40 9.62
N VAL A 135 -15.14 -7.57 9.16
CA VAL A 135 -13.90 -8.06 8.53
C VAL A 135 -13.06 -8.81 9.54
N TYR A 136 -12.82 -8.22 10.71
CA TYR A 136 -12.02 -8.85 11.77
C TYR A 136 -12.69 -10.11 12.30
N GLU A 137 -14.00 -10.09 12.51
CA GLU A 137 -14.78 -11.27 12.91
C GLU A 137 -14.69 -12.41 11.88
N LEU A 138 -14.73 -12.08 10.57
CA LEU A 138 -14.60 -13.07 9.51
C LEU A 138 -13.22 -13.74 9.57
N LEU A 139 -12.15 -12.96 9.66
CA LEU A 139 -10.78 -13.47 9.76
C LEU A 139 -10.60 -14.33 11.02
N HIS A 140 -11.10 -13.85 12.16
CA HIS A 140 -11.01 -14.57 13.43
C HIS A 140 -11.77 -15.90 13.42
N ARG A 141 -13.01 -15.94 12.92
CA ARG A 141 -13.81 -17.17 12.81
C ARG A 141 -13.15 -18.23 11.95
N HIS A 142 -12.38 -17.82 10.93
CA HIS A 142 -11.66 -18.74 10.07
C HIS A 142 -10.22 -19.02 10.54
N GLY A 143 -9.80 -18.45 11.67
CA GLY A 143 -8.44 -18.62 12.20
C GLY A 143 -7.35 -18.08 11.28
N LEU A 144 -7.66 -17.08 10.46
CA LEU A 144 -6.75 -16.50 9.50
C LEU A 144 -5.89 -15.40 10.16
N PRO A 145 -4.58 -15.56 10.23
CA PRO A 145 -3.70 -14.50 10.65
C PRO A 145 -3.74 -13.35 9.65
N TYR A 146 -3.59 -12.12 10.16
CA TYR A 146 -3.56 -10.93 9.32
C TYR A 146 -2.49 -9.94 9.76
N VAL A 147 -2.07 -9.08 8.82
CA VAL A 147 -1.19 -7.94 9.06
C VAL A 147 -1.80 -6.70 8.43
N LEU A 148 -1.83 -5.60 9.21
CA LEU A 148 -2.24 -4.28 8.76
C LEU A 148 -1.00 -3.53 8.28
N ILE A 149 -0.98 -3.12 7.03
CA ILE A 149 0.11 -2.34 6.45
C ILE A 149 -0.28 -0.88 6.27
N TRP A 150 0.70 0.01 6.14
CA TRP A 150 0.45 1.46 6.08
C TRP A 150 -0.27 1.96 7.34
N ALA A 151 -0.09 1.28 8.45
CA ALA A 151 -0.80 1.50 9.70
C ALA A 151 0.16 1.55 10.88
N GLN A 152 -0.16 2.40 11.83
CA GLN A 152 0.42 2.41 13.15
C GLN A 152 -0.74 2.49 14.16
N ASP A 153 -0.93 1.44 14.92
CA ASP A 153 -1.96 1.35 15.96
C ASP A 153 -1.38 0.56 17.14
N GLU A 154 -1.21 1.23 18.26
CA GLU A 154 -0.62 0.63 19.46
C GLU A 154 -1.52 -0.46 20.06
N SER A 155 -2.84 -0.36 19.89
CA SER A 155 -3.80 -1.35 20.38
C SER A 155 -3.81 -2.65 19.59
N ARG A 156 -3.31 -2.62 18.34
CA ARG A 156 -3.30 -3.75 17.40
C ARG A 156 -1.89 -4.28 17.10
N GLN A 157 -0.91 -3.89 17.90
CA GLN A 157 0.40 -4.54 17.83
C GLN A 157 0.28 -5.99 18.36
N PRO A 158 0.89 -6.97 17.71
CA PRO A 158 1.97 -6.92 16.73
C PRO A 158 1.53 -6.91 15.25
N HIS A 159 0.26 -6.70 14.94
CA HIS A 159 -0.28 -6.87 13.59
C HIS A 159 0.01 -5.71 12.62
N CYS A 160 0.51 -4.56 13.10
CA CYS A 160 0.73 -3.38 12.27
C CYS A 160 2.15 -3.27 11.71
N VAL A 161 2.27 -2.82 10.45
CA VAL A 161 3.52 -2.42 9.78
C VAL A 161 3.28 -1.11 9.05
N GLY A 162 3.90 -0.04 9.53
CA GLY A 162 3.74 1.28 8.93
C GLY A 162 4.51 2.36 9.68
N PHE A 163 4.06 3.57 9.54
CA PHE A 163 4.65 4.78 10.09
C PHE A 163 3.54 5.72 10.58
N SER A 164 3.91 6.74 11.36
CA SER A 164 2.99 7.78 11.82
C SER A 164 2.68 8.77 10.70
N TYR A 165 1.48 8.69 10.12
CA TYR A 165 0.98 9.70 9.18
C TYR A 165 0.85 11.07 9.84
N HIS A 166 0.48 11.09 11.12
CA HIS A 166 0.40 12.32 11.91
C HIS A 166 1.77 12.98 11.99
N ASP A 167 2.81 12.26 12.44
CA ASP A 167 4.13 12.84 12.59
C ASP A 167 4.71 13.33 11.25
N ALA A 168 4.59 12.52 10.21
CA ALA A 168 5.09 12.87 8.88
C ALA A 168 4.42 14.15 8.32
N ALA A 169 3.10 14.25 8.43
CA ALA A 169 2.35 15.43 7.97
C ALA A 169 2.59 16.66 8.86
N TYR A 170 2.72 16.47 10.17
CA TYR A 170 3.06 17.53 11.10
C TYR A 170 4.41 18.16 10.76
N ARG A 171 5.45 17.35 10.54
CA ARG A 171 6.79 17.84 10.15
C ARG A 171 6.77 18.55 8.79
N MET A 172 6.01 18.06 7.80
CA MET A 172 5.87 18.75 6.52
C MET A 172 5.20 20.12 6.69
N ALA A 173 4.12 20.20 7.46
CA ALA A 173 3.44 21.48 7.71
C ALA A 173 4.35 22.46 8.48
N GLN A 174 5.12 21.98 9.48
CA GLN A 174 6.12 22.79 10.15
C GLN A 174 7.20 23.31 9.20
N LEU A 175 7.65 22.49 8.25
CA LEU A 175 8.60 22.93 7.22
C LEU A 175 8.01 24.08 6.40
N VAL A 176 6.77 23.96 5.93
CA VAL A 176 6.08 25.01 5.15
C VAL A 176 5.96 26.30 5.98
N VAL A 177 5.57 26.20 7.26
CA VAL A 177 5.50 27.35 8.17
C VAL A 177 6.88 27.97 8.39
N SER A 178 7.94 27.18 8.58
CA SER A 178 9.30 27.67 8.77
C SER A 178 9.88 28.38 7.54
N HIS A 179 9.27 28.17 6.37
CA HIS A 179 9.57 28.89 5.13
C HIS A 179 8.82 30.23 5.04
N GLY A 180 8.08 30.63 6.08
CA GLY A 180 7.40 31.93 6.18
C GLY A 180 5.95 31.91 5.65
N HIS A 181 5.42 30.78 5.22
CA HIS A 181 4.04 30.69 4.74
C HIS A 181 3.04 30.79 5.91
N THR A 182 2.09 31.72 5.79
CA THR A 182 1.00 31.94 6.77
C THR A 182 -0.37 31.66 6.17
N ARG A 183 -0.52 31.71 4.85
CA ARG A 183 -1.74 31.38 4.11
C ARG A 183 -1.54 30.03 3.42
N ILE A 184 -2.00 28.97 4.06
CA ILE A 184 -1.72 27.59 3.67
C ILE A 184 -3.05 26.87 3.40
N ALA A 185 -3.17 26.26 2.24
CA ALA A 185 -4.27 25.36 1.87
C ALA A 185 -3.80 23.90 1.92
N LEU A 186 -4.76 23.00 2.08
CA LEU A 186 -4.53 21.54 2.12
C LEU A 186 -5.42 20.87 1.06
N CYS A 187 -4.80 20.17 0.12
CA CYS A 187 -5.48 19.21 -0.76
C CYS A 187 -5.41 17.83 -0.13
N ALA A 188 -6.48 17.40 0.50
CA ALA A 188 -6.60 16.10 1.15
C ALA A 188 -7.24 15.06 0.21
N GLY A 189 -7.04 13.77 0.51
CA GLY A 189 -7.90 12.71 -0.02
C GLY A 189 -9.28 12.73 0.63
N VAL A 190 -10.17 11.86 0.17
CA VAL A 190 -11.47 11.65 0.82
C VAL A 190 -11.24 11.02 2.20
N ALA A 191 -11.74 11.69 3.25
CA ALA A 191 -11.50 11.30 4.65
C ALA A 191 -12.40 10.16 5.14
N ALA A 192 -13.56 9.99 4.52
CA ALA A 192 -14.50 8.92 4.88
C ALA A 192 -13.84 7.55 4.65
N GLY A 193 -13.85 6.68 5.67
CA GLY A 193 -13.23 5.36 5.61
C GLY A 193 -11.71 5.37 5.39
N ASN A 194 -11.02 6.46 5.80
CA ASN A 194 -9.57 6.59 5.59
C ASN A 194 -8.90 7.36 6.73
N GLU A 195 -8.49 6.62 7.77
CA GLU A 195 -7.82 7.17 8.95
C GLU A 195 -6.52 7.89 8.60
N ARG A 196 -5.82 7.47 7.56
CA ARG A 196 -4.57 8.08 7.11
C ARG A 196 -4.78 9.49 6.59
N VAL A 197 -5.90 9.74 5.91
CA VAL A 197 -6.29 11.11 5.49
C VAL A 197 -6.63 11.94 6.71
N ARG A 198 -7.46 11.43 7.62
CA ARG A 198 -7.83 12.15 8.85
C ARG A 198 -6.62 12.50 9.70
N ALA A 199 -5.67 11.58 9.82
CA ALA A 199 -4.42 11.81 10.55
C ALA A 199 -3.60 12.96 9.92
N ARG A 200 -3.46 13.01 8.59
CA ARG A 200 -2.75 14.09 7.89
C ARG A 200 -3.45 15.44 8.04
N VAL A 201 -4.76 15.48 7.93
CA VAL A 201 -5.55 16.72 8.13
C VAL A 201 -5.39 17.24 9.55
N ALA A 202 -5.55 16.38 10.56
CA ALA A 202 -5.40 16.73 11.96
C ALA A 202 -3.97 17.24 12.28
N ALA A 203 -2.96 16.55 11.76
CA ALA A 203 -1.56 16.91 11.95
C ALA A 203 -1.22 18.26 11.31
N THR A 204 -1.70 18.51 10.09
CA THR A 204 -1.50 19.79 9.42
C THR A 204 -2.16 20.91 10.22
N SER A 205 -3.39 20.72 10.69
CA SER A 205 -4.08 21.68 11.54
C SER A 205 -3.33 21.95 12.85
N ALA A 206 -2.84 20.89 13.51
CA ALA A 206 -2.06 21.00 14.76
C ALA A 206 -0.74 21.75 14.55
N ALA A 207 -0.03 21.49 13.46
CA ALA A 207 1.22 22.18 13.13
C ALA A 207 1.01 23.68 12.86
N LEU A 208 -0.05 24.04 12.16
CA LEU A 208 -0.41 25.44 11.95
C LEU A 208 -0.79 26.10 13.27
N ALA A 209 -1.62 25.46 14.10
CA ALA A 209 -2.04 25.97 15.40
C ALA A 209 -0.85 26.20 16.33
N SER A 210 0.18 25.33 16.34
CA SER A 210 1.39 25.50 17.14
C SER A 210 2.21 26.74 16.74
N ALA A 211 2.01 27.26 15.52
CA ALA A 211 2.58 28.49 15.01
C ALA A 211 1.64 29.70 15.11
N GLY A 212 0.51 29.59 15.80
CA GLY A 212 -0.50 30.65 15.90
C GLY A 212 -1.30 30.87 14.61
N LEU A 213 -1.28 29.91 13.67
CA LEU A 213 -2.00 29.96 12.40
C LEU A 213 -3.24 29.06 12.44
N VAL A 214 -4.19 29.34 11.56
CA VAL A 214 -5.41 28.55 11.44
C VAL A 214 -5.51 27.94 10.04
N LEU A 215 -5.68 26.63 9.98
CA LEU A 215 -6.10 25.97 8.75
C LEU A 215 -7.58 26.25 8.51
N ARG A 216 -7.88 27.09 7.52
CA ARG A 216 -9.26 27.49 7.22
C ARG A 216 -10.04 26.29 6.70
N PRO A 217 -11.28 26.03 7.20
CA PRO A 217 -12.09 24.89 6.75
C PRO A 217 -12.37 24.89 5.23
N ASP A 218 -12.57 26.05 4.63
CA ASP A 218 -12.78 26.22 3.19
C ASP A 218 -11.53 25.95 2.34
N TRP A 219 -10.35 25.92 2.96
CA TRP A 219 -9.06 25.56 2.35
C TRP A 219 -8.63 24.11 2.61
N VAL A 220 -9.43 23.33 3.31
CA VAL A 220 -9.31 21.87 3.33
C VAL A 220 -10.14 21.33 2.17
N ILE A 221 -9.46 20.88 1.12
CA ILE A 221 -10.08 20.50 -0.14
C ILE A 221 -9.94 19.00 -0.31
N GLU A 222 -11.03 18.27 -0.08
CA GLU A 222 -11.05 16.83 -0.32
C GLU A 222 -11.22 16.53 -1.81
N GLN A 223 -10.35 15.66 -2.35
CA GLN A 223 -10.38 15.23 -3.75
C GLN A 223 -10.00 13.74 -3.85
N PRO A 224 -10.48 13.01 -4.86
CA PRO A 224 -9.99 11.68 -5.17
C PRO A 224 -8.47 11.69 -5.43
N PHE A 225 -7.78 10.60 -5.09
CA PHE A 225 -6.33 10.46 -5.28
C PHE A 225 -5.98 10.33 -6.77
N SER A 226 -5.88 11.46 -7.45
CA SER A 226 -5.58 11.55 -8.88
C SER A 226 -4.91 12.88 -9.23
N PHE A 227 -4.28 12.96 -10.40
CA PHE A 227 -3.78 14.24 -10.93
C PHE A 227 -4.93 15.25 -11.13
N GLU A 228 -6.09 14.78 -11.58
CA GLU A 228 -7.27 15.66 -11.75
C GLU A 228 -7.77 16.20 -10.42
N GLY A 229 -7.71 15.42 -9.33
CA GLY A 229 -8.01 15.90 -7.99
C GLY A 229 -7.11 17.08 -7.57
N GLY A 230 -5.82 17.01 -7.89
CA GLY A 230 -4.88 18.11 -7.66
C GLY A 230 -5.19 19.35 -8.50
N ARG A 231 -5.53 19.17 -9.77
CA ARG A 231 -5.98 20.26 -10.66
C ARG A 231 -7.24 20.96 -10.11
N GLU A 232 -8.22 20.17 -9.71
CA GLU A 232 -9.48 20.70 -9.19
C GLU A 232 -9.28 21.44 -7.85
N ALA A 233 -8.34 21.02 -7.02
CA ALA A 233 -7.98 21.75 -5.81
C ALA A 233 -7.51 23.18 -6.13
N VAL A 234 -6.62 23.35 -7.11
CA VAL A 234 -6.17 24.70 -7.57
C VAL A 234 -7.34 25.49 -8.14
N ARG A 235 -8.16 24.90 -8.99
CA ARG A 235 -9.35 25.56 -9.56
C ARG A 235 -10.30 26.06 -8.46
N ARG A 236 -10.52 25.24 -7.42
CA ARG A 236 -11.36 25.61 -6.28
C ARG A 236 -10.77 26.78 -5.50
N ILE A 237 -9.47 26.78 -5.21
CA ILE A 237 -8.77 27.90 -4.58
C ILE A 237 -8.99 29.18 -5.39
N LEU A 238 -8.79 29.13 -6.69
CA LEU A 238 -8.94 30.31 -7.56
C LEU A 238 -10.37 30.83 -7.62
N ARG A 239 -11.38 29.98 -7.59
CA ARG A 239 -12.79 30.39 -7.51
C ARG A 239 -13.14 31.03 -6.18
N GLN A 240 -12.53 30.60 -5.09
CA GLN A 240 -12.80 31.13 -3.75
C GLN A 240 -12.06 32.42 -3.44
N THR A 241 -11.05 32.79 -4.23
CA THR A 241 -10.18 33.94 -3.95
C THR A 241 -10.16 34.92 -5.12
N GLN A 242 -10.89 36.01 -4.98
CA GLN A 242 -11.00 37.03 -6.04
C GLN A 242 -9.72 37.85 -6.21
N ARG A 243 -9.03 38.15 -5.09
CA ARG A 243 -7.77 38.91 -5.09
C ARG A 243 -6.60 38.01 -4.96
N VAL A 244 -5.51 38.29 -5.64
CA VAL A 244 -4.24 37.53 -5.51
C VAL A 244 -3.69 37.57 -4.08
N SER A 245 -3.86 38.72 -3.39
CA SER A 245 -3.46 38.89 -1.99
C SER A 245 -4.14 37.94 -1.02
N ASP A 246 -5.32 37.44 -1.38
CA ASP A 246 -6.12 36.57 -0.49
C ASP A 246 -5.85 35.09 -0.73
N ARG A 247 -5.08 34.77 -1.76
CA ARG A 247 -4.73 33.38 -2.12
C ARG A 247 -3.79 32.75 -1.10
N PRO A 248 -3.88 31.44 -0.90
CA PRO A 248 -2.83 30.72 -0.19
C PRO A 248 -1.49 30.90 -0.93
N THR A 249 -0.41 30.97 -0.17
CA THR A 249 0.95 31.04 -0.70
C THR A 249 1.61 29.65 -0.72
N ALA A 250 1.00 28.69 -0.05
CA ALA A 250 1.40 27.28 -0.10
C ALA A 250 0.19 26.36 -0.17
N LEU A 251 0.32 25.28 -0.92
CA LEU A 251 -0.60 24.16 -0.99
C LEU A 251 0.11 22.89 -0.53
N ILE A 252 -0.31 22.37 0.61
CA ILE A 252 0.13 21.06 1.09
C ILE A 252 -0.77 20.02 0.44
N CYS A 253 -0.20 19.06 -0.26
CA CYS A 253 -0.94 17.96 -0.89
C CYS A 253 -0.75 16.67 -0.12
N GLY A 254 -1.85 15.96 0.13
CA GLY A 254 -1.85 14.69 0.84
C GLY A 254 -1.23 13.51 0.05
N THR A 255 -0.95 13.71 -1.24
CA THR A 255 -0.22 12.76 -2.09
C THR A 255 0.55 13.51 -3.19
N ASP A 256 1.56 12.86 -3.75
CA ASP A 256 2.29 13.39 -4.91
C ASP A 256 1.40 13.49 -6.16
N LEU A 257 0.41 12.61 -6.31
CA LEU A 257 -0.56 12.73 -7.42
C LEU A 257 -1.29 14.07 -7.38
N HIS A 258 -1.78 14.47 -6.20
CA HIS A 258 -2.41 15.78 -6.02
C HIS A 258 -1.42 16.91 -6.30
N ALA A 259 -0.19 16.81 -5.77
CA ALA A 259 0.81 17.86 -5.94
C ALA A 259 1.21 18.09 -7.41
N ILE A 260 1.45 17.00 -8.13
CA ILE A 260 1.81 17.06 -9.56
C ILE A 260 0.64 17.60 -10.39
N GLY A 261 -0.59 17.16 -10.08
CA GLY A 261 -1.79 17.72 -10.72
C GLY A 261 -1.98 19.21 -10.44
N ALA A 262 -1.71 19.65 -9.21
CA ALA A 262 -1.74 21.05 -8.83
C ALA A 262 -0.69 21.88 -9.57
N ILE A 263 0.55 21.39 -9.66
CA ILE A 263 1.64 22.03 -10.42
C ILE A 263 1.25 22.20 -11.90
N ASP A 264 0.67 21.16 -12.49
CA ASP A 264 0.25 21.19 -13.89
C ASP A 264 -0.90 22.18 -14.14
N GLU A 265 -1.89 22.28 -13.26
CA GLU A 265 -2.95 23.30 -13.34
C GLU A 265 -2.38 24.71 -13.14
N CYS A 266 -1.46 24.90 -12.21
CA CYS A 266 -0.76 26.17 -12.01
C CYS A 266 -0.07 26.60 -13.31
N ARG A 267 0.69 25.71 -13.93
CA ARG A 267 1.37 25.96 -15.21
C ARG A 267 0.39 26.35 -16.31
N ALA A 268 -0.73 25.61 -16.44
CA ALA A 268 -1.76 25.90 -17.44
C ALA A 268 -2.42 27.29 -17.27
N ARG A 269 -2.34 27.85 -16.05
CA ARG A 269 -2.90 29.17 -15.70
C ARG A 269 -1.87 30.27 -15.55
N GLY A 270 -0.60 30.01 -15.87
CA GLY A 270 0.48 30.97 -15.72
C GLY A 270 0.83 31.31 -14.27
N ILE A 271 0.45 30.46 -13.31
CA ILE A 271 0.83 30.56 -11.89
C ILE A 271 2.17 29.84 -11.72
N ARG A 272 3.17 30.54 -11.25
CA ARG A 272 4.52 30.00 -11.09
C ARG A 272 4.62 29.23 -9.78
N VAL A 273 5.20 28.05 -9.86
CA VAL A 273 5.55 27.23 -8.71
C VAL A 273 7.09 27.18 -8.64
N PRO A 274 7.71 27.62 -7.54
CA PRO A 274 7.10 27.96 -6.24
C PRO A 274 6.76 29.45 -6.04
N GLU A 275 7.05 30.37 -6.98
CA GLU A 275 7.08 31.82 -6.77
C GLU A 275 5.72 32.42 -6.39
N ASP A 276 4.64 31.97 -7.02
CA ASP A 276 3.28 32.45 -6.75
C ASP A 276 2.53 31.50 -5.81
N LEU A 277 2.87 30.19 -5.82
CA LEU A 277 2.31 29.16 -4.98
C LEU A 277 3.34 28.04 -4.73
N SER A 278 3.81 27.89 -3.50
CA SER A 278 4.60 26.70 -3.11
C SER A 278 3.70 25.47 -3.05
N VAL A 279 4.19 24.31 -3.52
CA VAL A 279 3.45 23.05 -3.51
C VAL A 279 4.30 21.97 -2.86
N THR A 280 3.72 21.21 -1.91
CA THR A 280 4.37 20.04 -1.33
C THR A 280 3.51 18.80 -1.51
N GLY A 281 4.16 17.64 -1.58
CA GLY A 281 3.52 16.34 -1.75
C GLY A 281 3.70 15.41 -0.54
N PHE A 282 3.30 14.17 -0.75
CA PHE A 282 3.46 13.07 0.18
C PHE A 282 3.57 11.79 -0.65
N ASP A 283 4.56 10.95 -0.41
CA ASP A 283 4.84 9.60 -0.91
C ASP A 283 6.26 9.45 -1.47
N ASP A 284 6.84 10.46 -2.14
CA ASP A 284 8.08 10.47 -2.93
C ASP A 284 8.07 9.40 -4.03
N ILE A 285 6.98 9.37 -4.82
CA ILE A 285 6.93 8.52 -6.01
C ILE A 285 7.97 8.98 -7.05
N GLU A 286 8.41 8.08 -7.91
CA GLU A 286 9.53 8.34 -8.84
C GLU A 286 9.36 9.63 -9.67
N ILE A 287 8.14 9.90 -10.15
CA ILE A 287 7.85 11.10 -10.94
C ILE A 287 7.95 12.40 -10.13
N ALA A 288 7.94 12.36 -8.79
CA ALA A 288 8.08 13.56 -7.95
C ALA A 288 9.41 14.28 -8.15
N ALA A 289 10.48 13.51 -8.38
CA ALA A 289 11.80 14.06 -8.67
C ALA A 289 11.93 14.62 -10.11
N LEU A 290 11.09 14.14 -11.02
CA LEU A 290 11.09 14.50 -12.44
C LEU A 290 10.06 15.58 -12.79
N SER A 291 9.19 15.96 -11.85
CA SER A 291 8.22 17.04 -12.05
C SER A 291 8.92 18.40 -12.26
N ASN A 292 8.24 19.34 -12.86
CA ASN A 292 8.79 20.69 -13.08
C ASN A 292 7.88 21.76 -12.42
N PRO A 293 8.34 22.34 -11.28
CA PRO A 293 9.61 22.06 -10.59
C PRO A 293 9.62 20.70 -9.90
N PRO A 294 10.83 20.13 -9.55
CA PRO A 294 10.95 18.93 -8.74
C PRO A 294 10.25 19.10 -7.39
N LEU A 295 9.47 18.10 -6.99
CA LEU A 295 8.51 18.18 -5.88
C LEU A 295 9.17 17.94 -4.51
N THR A 296 8.99 18.88 -3.59
CA THR A 296 9.23 18.70 -2.15
C THR A 296 8.15 17.80 -1.58
N THR A 297 8.53 16.68 -0.94
CA THR A 297 7.58 15.65 -0.52
C THR A 297 8.06 14.86 0.70
N VAL A 298 7.17 14.08 1.30
CA VAL A 298 7.51 13.08 2.33
C VAL A 298 7.87 11.78 1.64
N ARG A 299 9.06 11.26 1.90
CA ARG A 299 9.49 9.92 1.45
C ARG A 299 8.95 8.86 2.38
N VAL A 300 8.17 7.95 1.83
CA VAL A 300 7.57 6.81 2.52
C VAL A 300 8.37 5.53 2.20
N PRO A 301 8.73 4.70 3.19
CA PRO A 301 9.53 3.49 2.98
C PRO A 301 8.69 2.32 2.42
N THR A 302 8.13 2.49 1.22
CA THR A 302 7.14 1.59 0.62
C THR A 302 7.64 0.15 0.46
N ALA A 303 8.90 -0.02 0.03
CA ALA A 303 9.50 -1.35 -0.12
C ALA A 303 9.65 -2.05 1.23
N GLU A 304 10.08 -1.31 2.26
CA GLU A 304 10.26 -1.87 3.60
C GLU A 304 8.94 -2.29 4.25
N ILE A 305 7.85 -1.56 3.98
CA ILE A 305 6.50 -1.97 4.40
C ILE A 305 6.18 -3.36 3.84
N GLY A 306 6.40 -3.60 2.55
CA GLY A 306 6.14 -4.90 1.92
C GLY A 306 7.00 -6.03 2.50
N VAL A 307 8.31 -5.80 2.67
CA VAL A 307 9.24 -6.78 3.23
C VAL A 307 8.86 -7.15 4.67
N ARG A 308 8.62 -6.13 5.53
CA ARG A 308 8.25 -6.39 6.94
C ARG A 308 6.90 -7.08 7.05
N ALA A 309 5.92 -6.70 6.23
CA ALA A 309 4.62 -7.36 6.21
C ALA A 309 4.74 -8.84 5.84
N ALA A 310 5.50 -9.18 4.79
CA ALA A 310 5.72 -10.57 4.40
C ALA A 310 6.37 -11.39 5.52
N ARG A 311 7.44 -10.87 6.13
CA ARG A 311 8.12 -11.57 7.25
C ARG A 311 7.19 -11.80 8.43
N ARG A 312 6.34 -10.82 8.77
CA ARG A 312 5.37 -10.98 9.86
C ARG A 312 4.30 -12.01 9.52
N ILE A 313 3.77 -12.02 8.30
CA ILE A 313 2.81 -13.03 7.86
C ILE A 313 3.43 -14.42 7.93
N VAL A 314 4.66 -14.61 7.44
CA VAL A 314 5.36 -15.90 7.47
C VAL A 314 5.53 -16.37 8.92
N ALA A 315 6.03 -15.52 9.80
CA ALA A 315 6.20 -15.84 11.21
C ALA A 315 4.88 -16.21 11.91
N LEU A 316 3.78 -15.49 11.63
CA LEU A 316 2.45 -15.85 12.13
C LEU A 316 1.98 -17.22 11.63
N LEU A 317 2.24 -17.55 10.35
CA LEU A 317 1.91 -18.84 9.76
C LEU A 317 2.76 -20.00 10.32
N GLU A 318 3.96 -19.69 10.80
CA GLU A 318 4.86 -20.63 11.50
C GLU A 318 4.55 -20.75 13.00
N GLY A 319 3.61 -19.96 13.51
CA GLY A 319 3.18 -19.98 14.91
C GLY A 319 4.12 -19.24 15.86
N GLU A 320 4.93 -18.32 15.32
CA GLU A 320 5.83 -17.50 16.13
C GLU A 320 5.09 -16.38 16.87
N ASN A 321 5.53 -16.09 18.09
CA ASN A 321 5.11 -14.90 18.82
C ASN A 321 5.88 -13.68 18.30
N LEU A 322 5.15 -12.74 17.69
CA LEU A 322 5.77 -11.54 17.14
C LEU A 322 5.95 -10.45 18.22
N PRO A 323 7.14 -9.85 18.30
CA PRO A 323 7.31 -8.63 19.09
C PRO A 323 6.51 -7.48 18.48
N ALA A 324 6.25 -6.45 19.30
CA ALA A 324 5.66 -5.20 18.81
C ALA A 324 6.46 -4.67 17.61
N ALA A 325 5.75 -4.20 16.58
CA ALA A 325 6.41 -3.62 15.41
C ALA A 325 6.92 -2.21 15.76
N LEU A 326 8.20 -1.96 15.56
CA LEU A 326 8.72 -0.59 15.60
C LEU A 326 8.21 0.18 14.37
N PRO A 327 7.69 1.41 14.57
CA PRO A 327 7.29 2.27 13.46
C PRO A 327 8.44 2.48 12.48
N LEU A 328 8.11 2.56 11.20
CA LEU A 328 9.04 2.95 10.16
C LEU A 328 9.28 4.45 10.18
N SER A 329 10.50 4.88 9.88
CA SER A 329 10.82 6.30 9.72
C SER A 329 10.39 6.81 8.35
N THR A 330 10.05 8.09 8.29
CA THR A 330 9.81 8.85 7.05
C THR A 330 10.75 10.05 7.00
N ASP A 331 11.17 10.45 5.80
CA ASP A 331 12.03 11.59 5.56
C ASP A 331 11.29 12.67 4.76
N ILE A 332 11.66 13.93 4.96
CA ILE A 332 11.23 15.01 4.07
C ILE A 332 12.33 15.23 3.03
N VAL A 333 11.96 15.12 1.77
CA VAL A 333 12.84 15.40 0.63
C VAL A 333 12.53 16.79 0.12
N VAL A 334 13.38 17.75 0.44
CA VAL A 334 13.23 19.14 0.01
C VAL A 334 13.77 19.27 -1.40
N ARG A 335 12.95 19.83 -2.31
CA ARG A 335 13.28 20.10 -3.71
C ARG A 335 12.84 21.53 -4.07
N ALA A 336 12.62 21.81 -5.36
CA ALA A 336 12.41 23.16 -5.87
C ALA A 336 10.94 23.67 -5.80
N SER A 337 9.97 22.85 -5.43
CA SER A 337 8.55 23.26 -5.41
C SER A 337 8.11 24.02 -4.14
N LEU A 338 9.02 24.21 -3.19
CA LEU A 338 8.81 24.98 -1.96
C LEU A 338 9.88 26.06 -1.86
N GLN A 339 9.48 27.32 -1.72
CA GLN A 339 10.39 28.44 -1.50
C GLN A 339 10.24 29.05 -0.12
N ARG A 340 11.24 29.83 0.28
CA ARG A 340 11.13 30.75 1.43
C ARG A 340 10.48 32.05 0.98
N ILE A 341 9.51 32.52 1.77
CA ILE A 341 8.95 33.87 1.61
C ILE A 341 9.44 34.71 2.79
N GLY A 342 9.84 35.95 2.49
CA GLY A 342 10.23 36.90 3.55
C GLY A 342 9.01 37.29 4.39
N PRO A 343 9.23 37.91 5.57
CA PRO A 343 8.14 38.47 6.33
C PRO A 343 7.33 39.43 5.44
N PRO A 344 6.00 39.51 5.63
CA PRO A 344 5.17 40.44 4.87
C PRO A 344 5.74 41.87 5.03
N ARG A 345 6.03 42.54 3.90
CA ARG A 345 6.47 43.92 3.89
C ARG A 345 5.30 44.84 4.26
#